data_8c335b7897e0b8d852c8a130bc480a65
#
_entry.id   8c335b7897e0b8d852c8a130bc480a65
#
_cell.length_a   1.000
_cell.length_b   1.000
_cell.length_c   1.000
_cell.angle_alpha   90.00
_cell.angle_beta   90.00
_cell.angle_gamma   90.00
#
_symmetry.space_group_name_H-M   'P 1'
#
loop_
_entity.id
_entity.type
_entity.pdbx_description
1 polymer ?
#
loop_
_entity_poly.entity_id
_entity_poly.type
_entity_poly.pdbx_seq_one_letter_code
_entity_poly.pdbx_strand_id
1 'polypeptide(L)'
;PLLYLAEGFCAQNKPIEILMGGRSEEELFWTDLYEDICQNIHITTDDGSCGVQGTVIALLPQLLDSGKYDCVYVCGPVPMMKAVAEVAAEKNIKCQVSLEKYMACGLGACLSCSCSGIGKRLKVCTDGPVFWAEEVGEW
;
A
#
# COMPACT_ATOMS: atom_id res chain seq x y z
N PRO A 1 -1.56 5.05 -7.56
CA PRO A 1 -0.90 3.86 -8.14
C PRO A 1 -1.76 2.61 -7.97
N LEU A 2 -2.44 2.42 -6.81
CA LEU A 2 -3.19 1.19 -6.54
C LEU A 2 -4.42 1.01 -7.43
N LEU A 3 -5.12 2.06 -7.81
CA LEU A 3 -6.25 1.97 -8.73
C LEU A 3 -5.83 1.35 -10.08
N TYR A 4 -4.75 1.88 -10.68
CA TYR A 4 -4.21 1.35 -11.93
C TYR A 4 -3.77 -0.11 -11.81
N LEU A 5 -3.17 -0.49 -10.67
CA LEU A 5 -2.79 -1.87 -10.38
C LEU A 5 -4.04 -2.78 -10.29
N ALA A 6 -5.09 -2.31 -9.61
CA ALA A 6 -6.36 -3.03 -9.46
C ALA A 6 -7.02 -3.28 -10.82
N GLU A 7 -7.08 -2.27 -11.69
CA GLU A 7 -7.55 -2.40 -13.07
C GLU A 7 -6.77 -3.48 -13.83
N GLY A 8 -5.44 -3.48 -13.69
CA GLY A 8 -4.58 -4.47 -14.33
C GLY A 8 -4.82 -5.91 -13.86
N PHE A 9 -5.10 -6.12 -12.58
CA PHE A 9 -5.47 -7.43 -12.05
C PHE A 9 -6.87 -7.85 -12.51
N CYS A 10 -7.83 -6.93 -12.49
CA CYS A 10 -9.19 -7.17 -12.97
C CYS A 10 -9.19 -7.59 -14.44
N ALA A 11 -8.44 -6.89 -15.30
CA ALA A 11 -8.28 -7.23 -16.72
C ALA A 11 -7.69 -8.64 -16.95
N GLN A 12 -6.96 -9.18 -15.97
CA GLN A 12 -6.41 -10.53 -15.99
C GLN A 12 -7.30 -11.56 -15.27
N ASN A 13 -8.50 -11.18 -14.83
CA ASN A 13 -9.43 -12.00 -14.03
C ASN A 13 -8.79 -12.53 -12.73
N LYS A 14 -7.86 -11.76 -12.12
CA LYS A 14 -7.27 -12.11 -10.83
C LYS A 14 -8.13 -11.54 -9.70
N PRO A 15 -8.44 -12.35 -8.69
CA PRO A 15 -9.20 -11.86 -7.54
C PRO A 15 -8.36 -10.86 -6.75
N ILE A 16 -8.98 -9.76 -6.35
CA ILE A 16 -8.39 -8.72 -5.51
C ILE A 16 -9.37 -8.34 -4.41
N GLU A 17 -8.83 -7.87 -3.30
CA GLU A 17 -9.57 -7.20 -2.24
C GLU A 17 -8.91 -5.84 -1.96
N ILE A 18 -9.72 -4.85 -1.67
CA ILE A 18 -9.28 -3.47 -1.44
C ILE A 18 -9.51 -3.14 0.04
N LEU A 19 -8.49 -2.61 0.70
CA LEU A 19 -8.61 -2.04 2.03
C LEU A 19 -8.24 -0.56 1.98
N MET A 20 -9.22 0.30 2.23
CA MET A 20 -9.06 1.75 2.25
C MET A 20 -9.07 2.26 3.68
N GLY A 21 -8.23 3.26 3.95
CA GLY A 21 -8.20 3.93 5.25
C GLY A 21 -8.18 5.46 5.09
N GLY A 22 -8.94 6.15 5.92
CA GLY A 22 -8.98 7.60 6.02
C GLY A 22 -9.13 8.04 7.48
N ARG A 23 -8.98 9.34 7.76
CA ARG A 23 -9.31 9.87 9.09
C ARG A 23 -10.83 9.95 9.31
N SER A 24 -11.55 10.24 8.23
CA SER A 24 -13.02 10.32 8.20
C SER A 24 -13.53 9.87 6.83
N GLU A 25 -14.85 9.69 6.71
CA GLU A 25 -15.53 9.40 5.44
C GLU A 25 -15.19 10.43 4.35
N GLU A 26 -15.05 11.71 4.70
CA GLU A 26 -14.74 12.79 3.77
C GLU A 26 -13.35 12.65 3.12
N GLU A 27 -12.45 11.87 3.70
CA GLU A 27 -11.10 11.61 3.17
C GLU A 27 -11.02 10.33 2.34
N LEU A 28 -12.11 9.61 2.16
CA LEU A 28 -12.16 8.41 1.32
C LEU A 28 -12.41 8.83 -0.13
N PHE A 29 -11.33 9.00 -0.88
CA PHE A 29 -11.40 9.37 -2.29
C PHE A 29 -11.50 8.15 -3.19
N TRP A 30 -12.29 8.28 -4.28
CA TRP A 30 -12.38 7.29 -5.37
C TRP A 30 -12.96 5.92 -4.95
N THR A 31 -13.74 5.86 -3.89
CA THR A 31 -14.38 4.61 -3.46
C THR A 31 -15.23 4.02 -4.58
N ASP A 32 -16.01 4.87 -5.26
CA ASP A 32 -16.82 4.54 -6.42
C ASP A 32 -16.01 3.93 -7.57
N LEU A 33 -14.81 4.47 -7.84
CA LEU A 33 -13.93 3.91 -8.89
C LEU A 33 -13.42 2.51 -8.54
N TYR A 34 -13.24 2.21 -7.25
CA TYR A 34 -12.87 0.87 -6.82
C TYR A 34 -14.07 -0.09 -6.82
N GLU A 35 -15.28 0.40 -6.52
CA GLU A 35 -16.52 -0.38 -6.58
C GLU A 35 -16.80 -0.92 -8.00
N ASP A 36 -16.45 -0.16 -9.02
CA ASP A 36 -16.56 -0.59 -10.42
C ASP A 36 -15.62 -1.75 -10.78
N ILE A 37 -14.54 -1.95 -10.02
CA ILE A 37 -13.49 -2.93 -10.34
C ILE A 37 -13.53 -4.13 -9.38
N CYS A 38 -13.90 -3.91 -8.13
CA CYS A 38 -13.80 -4.90 -7.07
C CYS A 38 -15.06 -4.91 -6.20
N GLN A 39 -15.60 -6.09 -5.95
CA GLN A 39 -16.78 -6.25 -5.08
C GLN A 39 -16.42 -6.32 -3.59
N ASN A 40 -15.15 -6.60 -3.27
CA ASN A 40 -14.70 -6.77 -1.90
C ASN A 40 -13.85 -5.55 -1.49
N ILE A 41 -14.54 -4.51 -1.02
CA ILE A 41 -13.93 -3.29 -0.49
C ILE A 41 -14.16 -3.24 1.01
N HIS A 42 -13.09 -3.06 1.74
CA HIS A 42 -13.08 -2.89 3.18
C HIS A 42 -12.67 -1.46 3.50
N ILE A 43 -13.35 -0.82 4.44
CA ILE A 43 -13.11 0.57 4.79
C ILE A 43 -12.84 0.66 6.29
N THR A 44 -11.86 1.50 6.63
CA THR A 44 -11.58 1.91 8.01
C THR A 44 -11.49 3.42 8.09
N THR A 45 -12.02 4.03 9.14
CA THR A 45 -11.84 5.45 9.44
C THR A 45 -11.45 5.64 10.89
N ASP A 46 -10.54 6.57 11.16
CA ASP A 46 -10.06 6.80 12.52
C ASP A 46 -11.19 7.22 13.46
N ASP A 47 -12.12 8.03 12.96
CA ASP A 47 -13.27 8.55 13.70
C ASP A 47 -14.49 7.60 13.72
N GLY A 48 -14.48 6.53 12.90
CA GLY A 48 -15.58 5.59 12.77
C GLY A 48 -16.79 6.12 11.96
N SER A 49 -16.61 7.20 11.19
CA SER A 49 -17.68 7.77 10.35
C SER A 49 -18.09 6.85 9.20
N CYS A 50 -17.17 5.99 8.73
CA CYS A 50 -17.45 4.97 7.71
C CYS A 50 -16.63 3.71 7.97
N GLY A 51 -17.21 2.54 7.76
CA GLY A 51 -16.54 1.26 7.92
C GLY A 51 -16.19 0.90 9.36
N VAL A 52 -15.03 0.26 9.55
CA VAL A 52 -14.52 -0.12 10.88
C VAL A 52 -13.74 1.04 11.48
N GLN A 53 -14.01 1.38 12.73
CA GLN A 53 -13.28 2.44 13.43
C GLN A 53 -11.82 2.02 13.67
N GLY A 54 -10.90 2.88 13.27
CA GLY A 54 -9.45 2.72 13.44
C GLY A 54 -8.69 2.81 12.12
N THR A 55 -7.39 2.57 12.21
CA THR A 55 -6.51 2.53 11.03
C THR A 55 -6.69 1.22 10.25
N VAL A 56 -6.12 1.11 9.07
CA VAL A 56 -6.14 -0.13 8.27
C VAL A 56 -5.67 -1.36 9.04
N ILE A 57 -4.83 -1.18 10.06
CA ILE A 57 -4.33 -2.26 10.92
C ILE A 57 -5.44 -2.85 11.82
N ALA A 58 -6.53 -2.14 12.06
CA ALA A 58 -7.66 -2.68 12.81
C ALA A 58 -8.32 -3.87 12.10
N LEU A 59 -8.23 -3.93 10.77
CA LEU A 59 -8.89 -4.95 9.96
C LEU A 59 -7.92 -5.88 9.22
N LEU A 60 -6.74 -5.37 8.81
CA LEU A 60 -5.78 -6.09 7.98
C LEU A 60 -5.41 -7.48 8.52
N PRO A 61 -5.08 -7.67 9.83
CA PRO A 61 -4.71 -9.00 10.33
C PRO A 61 -5.80 -10.04 10.12
N GLN A 62 -7.07 -9.68 10.33
CA GLN A 62 -8.21 -10.58 10.15
C GLN A 62 -8.41 -10.96 8.68
N LEU A 63 -8.21 -10.01 7.76
CA LEU A 63 -8.26 -10.30 6.32
C LEU A 63 -7.15 -11.29 5.95
N LEU A 64 -5.92 -11.03 6.37
CA LEU A 64 -4.78 -11.89 6.04
C LEU A 64 -4.88 -13.30 6.65
N ASP A 65 -5.56 -13.47 7.78
CA ASP A 65 -5.79 -14.78 8.39
C ASP A 65 -6.68 -15.70 7.55
N SER A 66 -7.38 -15.17 6.56
CA SER A 66 -8.17 -16.01 5.64
C SER A 66 -7.33 -16.96 4.78
N GLY A 67 -6.00 -16.75 4.70
CA GLY A 67 -5.07 -17.56 3.93
C GLY A 67 -5.20 -17.47 2.40
N LYS A 68 -5.87 -16.43 1.91
CA LYS A 68 -6.20 -16.27 0.48
C LYS A 68 -5.21 -15.41 -0.30
N TYR A 69 -4.26 -14.74 0.35
CA TYR A 69 -3.48 -13.69 -0.28
C TYR A 69 -2.04 -14.11 -0.52
N ASP A 70 -1.55 -13.89 -1.73
CA ASP A 70 -0.17 -14.12 -2.13
C ASP A 70 0.73 -12.89 -1.89
N CYS A 71 0.14 -11.69 -1.95
CA CYS A 71 0.87 -10.44 -1.83
C CYS A 71 -0.03 -9.30 -1.35
N VAL A 72 0.53 -8.41 -0.57
CA VAL A 72 -0.06 -7.13 -0.18
C VAL A 72 0.64 -6.02 -0.95
N TYR A 73 -0.15 -5.10 -1.50
CA TYR A 73 0.33 -3.87 -2.16
C TYR A 73 -0.14 -2.68 -1.36
N VAL A 74 0.76 -1.81 -0.94
CA VAL A 74 0.40 -0.68 -0.09
C VAL A 74 0.99 0.64 -0.60
N CYS A 75 0.18 1.68 -0.55
CA CYS A 75 0.57 3.06 -0.83
C CYS A 75 -0.13 3.99 0.16
N GLY A 76 0.61 4.91 0.74
CA GLY A 76 0.09 5.89 1.69
C GLY A 76 1.18 6.45 2.62
N PRO A 77 0.79 7.02 3.76
CA PRO A 77 1.75 7.54 4.74
C PRO A 77 2.76 6.49 5.19
N VAL A 78 4.02 6.90 5.34
CA VAL A 78 5.12 5.98 5.72
C VAL A 78 4.80 5.15 6.98
N PRO A 79 4.26 5.71 8.07
CA PRO A 79 3.91 4.91 9.24
C PRO A 79 2.89 3.81 8.95
N MET A 80 1.92 4.08 8.07
CA MET A 80 0.91 3.10 7.65
C MET A 80 1.56 1.99 6.83
N MET A 81 2.36 2.34 5.82
CA MET A 81 3.04 1.35 4.97
C MET A 81 3.95 0.44 5.79
N LYS A 82 4.68 1.01 6.76
CA LYS A 82 5.52 0.24 7.68
C LYS A 82 4.70 -0.75 8.50
N ALA A 83 3.62 -0.30 9.14
CA ALA A 83 2.75 -1.17 9.93
C ALA A 83 2.11 -2.29 9.09
N VAL A 84 1.67 -1.98 7.87
CA VAL A 84 1.14 -2.98 6.92
C VAL A 84 2.21 -4.01 6.56
N ALA A 85 3.44 -3.57 6.28
CA ALA A 85 4.54 -4.46 5.95
C ALA A 85 4.92 -5.39 7.12
N GLU A 86 4.91 -4.87 8.36
CA GLU A 86 5.14 -5.66 9.58
C GLU A 86 4.08 -6.76 9.73
N VAL A 87 2.79 -6.41 9.62
CA VAL A 87 1.69 -7.38 9.69
C VAL A 87 1.78 -8.43 8.57
N ALA A 88 2.09 -8.02 7.35
CA ALA A 88 2.27 -8.96 6.23
C ALA A 88 3.43 -9.94 6.48
N ALA A 89 4.56 -9.44 7.02
CA ALA A 89 5.71 -10.26 7.37
C ALA A 89 5.40 -11.28 8.47
N GLU A 90 4.65 -10.89 9.52
CA GLU A 90 4.18 -11.80 10.57
C GLU A 90 3.32 -12.95 10.03
N LYS A 91 2.58 -12.69 8.96
CA LYS A 91 1.73 -13.69 8.27
C LYS A 91 2.47 -14.44 7.15
N ASN A 92 3.77 -14.18 6.93
CA ASN A 92 4.57 -14.74 5.83
C ASN A 92 3.99 -14.42 4.44
N ILE A 93 3.35 -13.26 4.29
CA ILE A 93 2.80 -12.76 3.03
C ILE A 93 3.76 -11.69 2.49
N LYS A 94 4.07 -11.76 1.20
CA LYS A 94 4.91 -10.77 0.53
C LYS A 94 4.21 -9.40 0.53
N CYS A 95 5.01 -8.33 0.67
CA CYS A 95 4.48 -6.97 0.64
C CYS A 95 5.30 -6.10 -0.31
N GLN A 96 4.61 -5.36 -1.17
CA GLN A 96 5.20 -4.29 -1.97
C GLN A 96 4.68 -2.94 -1.49
N VAL A 97 5.60 -1.98 -1.42
CA VAL A 97 5.33 -0.62 -0.96
C VAL A 97 5.63 0.39 -2.07
N SER A 98 4.73 1.33 -2.28
CA SER A 98 4.94 2.43 -3.23
C SER A 98 5.43 3.66 -2.47
N LEU A 99 6.72 3.95 -2.57
CA LEU A 99 7.36 5.07 -1.87
C LEU A 99 7.22 6.37 -2.64
N GLU A 100 7.05 7.45 -1.90
CA GLU A 100 7.09 8.82 -2.41
C GLU A 100 8.23 9.60 -1.79
N LYS A 101 8.98 10.33 -2.60
CA LYS A 101 10.05 11.25 -2.20
C LYS A 101 10.07 12.46 -3.11
N TYR A 102 10.61 13.56 -2.63
CA TYR A 102 10.86 14.72 -3.48
C TYR A 102 11.77 14.35 -4.64
N MET A 103 11.32 14.64 -5.85
CA MET A 103 12.08 14.36 -7.07
C MET A 103 12.50 15.68 -7.72
N ALA A 104 13.80 15.91 -7.85
CA ALA A 104 14.32 17.06 -8.57
C ALA A 104 14.66 16.71 -10.01
N CYS A 105 15.56 15.76 -10.28
CA CYS A 105 16.02 15.48 -11.64
C CYS A 105 15.24 14.35 -12.34
N GLY A 106 14.68 13.39 -11.63
CA GLY A 106 14.05 12.20 -12.21
C GLY A 106 14.99 11.20 -12.89
N LEU A 107 16.30 11.49 -12.92
CA LEU A 107 17.31 10.76 -13.69
C LEU A 107 18.30 9.98 -12.79
N GLY A 108 18.08 9.98 -11.47
CA GLY A 108 18.97 9.32 -10.52
C GLY A 108 20.29 10.04 -10.22
N ALA A 109 20.49 11.26 -10.72
CA ALA A 109 21.76 11.99 -10.57
C ALA A 109 21.86 12.83 -9.29
N CYS A 110 20.76 13.51 -8.88
CA CYS A 110 20.80 14.48 -7.78
C CYS A 110 20.67 13.87 -6.38
N LEU A 111 20.31 12.61 -6.28
CA LEU A 111 20.08 11.87 -5.03
C LEU A 111 18.97 12.42 -4.13
N SER A 112 18.17 13.38 -4.58
CA SER A 112 17.08 14.00 -3.80
C SER A 112 16.02 12.99 -3.35
N CYS A 113 15.71 12.01 -4.22
CA CYS A 113 14.73 10.96 -3.95
C CYS A 113 15.34 9.70 -3.30
N SER A 114 16.54 9.79 -2.73
CA SER A 114 17.18 8.62 -2.12
C SER A 114 16.47 8.19 -0.84
N CYS A 115 16.37 6.90 -0.64
CA CYS A 115 15.98 6.26 0.61
C CYS A 115 16.95 5.16 0.99
N SER A 116 16.93 4.74 2.23
CA SER A 116 17.75 3.65 2.74
C SER A 116 17.19 2.32 2.27
N GLY A 117 18.00 1.48 1.69
CA GLY A 117 17.69 0.08 1.40
C GLY A 117 18.61 -0.85 2.20
N ILE A 118 18.29 -2.12 2.25
CA ILE A 118 19.13 -3.12 2.92
C ILE A 118 20.44 -3.28 2.15
N GLY A 119 21.53 -2.82 2.78
CA GLY A 119 22.90 -2.91 2.18
C GLY A 119 23.17 -1.99 1.00
N LYS A 120 22.24 -1.16 0.59
CA LYS A 120 22.38 -0.21 -0.53
C LYS A 120 21.47 1.01 -0.36
N ARG A 121 21.82 2.09 -1.08
CA ARG A 121 20.91 3.23 -1.24
C ARG A 121 20.00 3.00 -2.43
N LEU A 122 18.71 3.25 -2.27
CA LEU A 122 17.68 3.18 -3.32
C LEU A 122 17.32 4.59 -3.79
N LYS A 123 17.00 4.74 -5.06
CA LYS A 123 16.51 5.99 -5.66
C LYS A 123 15.09 5.76 -6.18
N VAL A 124 14.12 6.44 -5.60
CA VAL A 124 12.70 6.23 -5.94
C VAL A 124 12.42 6.52 -7.41
N CYS A 125 13.13 7.48 -8.02
CA CYS A 125 12.92 7.85 -9.42
C CYS A 125 13.44 6.84 -10.46
N THR A 126 14.44 6.02 -10.13
CA THR A 126 15.07 5.08 -11.08
C THR A 126 14.99 3.63 -10.67
N ASP A 127 15.00 3.35 -9.36
CA ASP A 127 14.99 2.00 -8.83
C ASP A 127 13.57 1.56 -8.40
N GLY A 128 12.64 2.55 -8.20
CA GLY A 128 11.26 2.36 -7.79
C GLY A 128 10.25 2.94 -8.79
N PRO A 129 9.13 3.47 -8.32
CA PRO A 129 8.77 3.81 -6.93
C PRO A 129 8.31 2.62 -6.07
N VAL A 130 8.10 1.44 -6.66
CA VAL A 130 7.62 0.25 -5.96
C VAL A 130 8.79 -0.64 -5.58
N PHE A 131 8.82 -1.03 -4.32
CA PHE A 131 9.87 -1.88 -3.75
C PHE A 131 9.25 -3.02 -2.95
N TRP A 132 9.96 -4.12 -2.81
CA TRP A 132 9.62 -5.09 -1.79
C TRP A 132 9.86 -4.48 -0.40
N ALA A 133 8.94 -4.67 0.53
CA ALA A 133 9.06 -4.09 1.87
C ALA A 133 10.36 -4.52 2.56
N GLU A 134 10.82 -5.74 2.31
CA GLU A 134 12.08 -6.31 2.80
C GLU A 134 13.33 -5.65 2.22
N GLU A 135 13.24 -4.89 1.12
CA GLU A 135 14.37 -4.13 0.55
C GLU A 135 14.54 -2.76 1.21
N VAL A 136 13.49 -2.24 1.86
CA VAL A 136 13.48 -0.91 2.49
C VAL A 136 14.15 -1.01 3.86
N GLY A 137 15.23 -0.25 4.05
CA GLY A 137 16.01 -0.30 5.29
C GLY A 137 15.46 0.58 6.39
N GLU A 138 15.32 1.87 6.11
CA GLU A 138 14.73 2.86 7.03
C GLU A 138 13.51 3.51 6.38
N TRP A 139 12.45 3.52 7.14
CA TRP A 139 11.14 4.05 6.74
C TRP A 139 11.02 5.55 7.02
#